data_fa1e67f062536be82a2a96d56b06a75b
#
_entry.id   fa1e67f062536be82a2a96d56b06a75b
#
_cell.length_a   1.000
_cell.length_b   1.000
_cell.length_c   1.000
_cell.angle_alpha   90.00
_cell.angle_beta   90.00
_cell.angle_gamma   90.00
#
_symmetry.space_group_name_H-M   'P 1'
#
loop_
_entity.id
_entity.type
_entity.pdbx_description
1 polymer ?
#
loop_
_entity_poly.entity_id
_entity_poly.type
_entity_poly.pdbx_seq_one_letter_code
_entity_poly.pdbx_strand_id
1 'polypeptide(L)'
;MPDRLGAGELVNSSRSVLSAAVLVVLTLSACGSDAASTSDTEPPNAATSAAAGIQLVQPEDAAATIATPPDDLVILDVRTPAEFAEGHIEGAVMIDFYRDDFASELAKLDPNVPYVLYCRSGNRSGQTGALMTALGFSAVDDVDGGIIAWQDAGLPLVTE
;
A
#
# COMPACT_ATOMS: atom_id res chain seq x y z
N MET A 1 40.03 37.03 23.77
CA MET A 1 39.46 38.35 23.46
C MET A 1 38.62 38.25 22.21
N PRO A 2 37.51 38.93 22.15
CA PRO A 2 36.22 38.59 22.89
C PRO A 2 35.08 38.27 21.90
N ASP A 3 34.07 37.56 22.43
CA ASP A 3 32.68 38.00 22.60
C ASP A 3 31.89 38.42 21.36
N ARG A 4 30.81 37.73 21.09
CA ARG A 4 29.49 38.34 21.17
C ARG A 4 28.38 37.28 21.17
N LEU A 5 27.74 37.28 22.33
CA LEU A 5 26.39 36.86 22.61
C LEU A 5 25.38 37.61 21.70
N GLY A 6 24.35 36.93 21.26
CA GLY A 6 23.18 37.49 20.59
C GLY A 6 21.96 36.65 20.94
N ALA A 7 21.40 36.96 22.11
CA ALA A 7 20.07 36.53 22.51
C ALA A 7 19.03 37.44 21.83
N GLY A 8 17.94 36.87 21.46
CA GLY A 8 16.72 37.55 20.97
C GLY A 8 15.64 36.50 20.92
N GLU A 9 14.95 36.28 21.93
CA GLU A 9 13.75 36.91 22.51
C GLU A 9 12.47 36.67 21.67
N LEU A 10 11.71 35.78 22.18
CA LEU A 10 10.24 35.70 22.39
C LEU A 10 9.38 36.74 21.67
N VAL A 11 8.48 36.27 20.83
CA VAL A 11 7.14 36.88 20.71
C VAL A 11 6.08 35.80 20.71
N ASN A 12 5.48 35.67 21.86
CA ASN A 12 4.19 35.12 22.17
C ASN A 12 3.09 35.97 21.50
N SER A 13 2.18 35.39 20.75
CA SER A 13 0.92 36.02 20.39
C SER A 13 -0.23 35.05 20.53
N SER A 14 -0.72 35.03 21.74
CA SER A 14 -2.06 34.61 22.13
C SER A 14 -3.10 35.47 21.38
N ARG A 15 -4.01 34.85 20.64
CA ARG A 15 -5.31 35.47 20.31
C ARG A 15 -6.43 34.45 20.50
N SER A 16 -6.95 34.47 21.72
CA SER A 16 -8.33 34.09 22.02
C SER A 16 -9.29 34.99 21.27
N VAL A 17 -10.26 34.42 20.61
CA VAL A 17 -11.53 35.07 20.34
C VAL A 17 -12.67 34.13 20.65
N LEU A 18 -13.50 34.65 21.54
CA LEU A 18 -14.71 34.09 22.13
C LEU A 18 -15.85 33.90 21.11
N SER A 19 -16.69 32.95 21.44
CA SER A 19 -18.17 32.94 21.43
C SER A 19 -18.93 33.30 20.14
N ALA A 20 -19.75 32.38 19.74
CA ALA A 20 -21.18 32.65 19.52
C ALA A 20 -21.99 31.35 19.66
N ALA A 21 -22.72 31.29 20.77
CA ALA A 21 -23.83 30.38 20.97
C ALA A 21 -25.01 30.83 20.08
N VAL A 22 -25.57 29.92 19.31
CA VAL A 22 -26.94 30.08 18.78
C VAL A 22 -27.75 28.87 19.16
N LEU A 23 -28.64 29.15 20.04
CA LEU A 23 -29.75 28.34 20.53
C LEU A 23 -30.93 28.59 19.62
N VAL A 24 -31.74 27.62 19.26
CA VAL A 24 -33.14 27.66 18.79
C VAL A 24 -33.40 26.43 17.92
N VAL A 25 -34.40 25.59 18.03
CA VAL A 25 -35.70 25.44 18.69
C VAL A 25 -36.12 23.99 18.52
N LEU A 26 -36.74 23.41 19.55
CA LEU A 26 -37.50 22.15 19.50
C LEU A 26 -38.68 22.28 18.54
N THR A 27 -38.89 21.27 17.70
CA THR A 27 -40.24 20.86 17.32
C THR A 27 -40.42 19.38 17.55
N LEU A 28 -41.19 19.07 18.57
CA LEU A 28 -41.79 17.73 18.71
C LEU A 28 -42.82 17.55 17.60
N SER A 29 -42.75 16.44 16.91
CA SER A 29 -43.95 15.83 16.33
C SER A 29 -43.88 14.34 16.53
N ALA A 30 -44.88 13.85 17.22
CA ALA A 30 -45.06 12.50 17.68
C ALA A 30 -45.73 11.63 16.63
N CYS A 31 -45.63 10.31 16.87
CA CYS A 31 -46.49 9.20 16.45
C CYS A 31 -46.13 8.50 15.14
N GLY A 32 -45.84 7.22 15.35
CA GLY A 32 -46.00 6.17 14.36
C GLY A 32 -45.21 4.90 14.75
N SER A 33 -45.94 4.00 15.36
CA SER A 33 -45.53 2.68 15.84
C SER A 33 -45.01 1.73 14.79
N ASP A 34 -44.33 0.72 15.32
CA ASP A 34 -44.18 -0.70 14.94
C ASP A 34 -42.93 -1.09 14.13
N ALA A 35 -42.11 -1.75 14.91
CA ALA A 35 -41.63 -3.13 14.77
C ALA A 35 -41.00 -3.54 13.41
N ALA A 36 -39.72 -3.76 13.43
CA ALA A 36 -39.09 -5.04 13.16
C ALA A 36 -37.56 -4.82 13.14
N SER A 37 -36.94 -5.23 14.21
CA SER A 37 -35.51 -5.52 14.28
C SER A 37 -35.24 -6.69 13.34
N THR A 38 -34.73 -6.40 12.17
CA THR A 38 -33.95 -7.37 11.40
C THR A 38 -32.52 -6.93 11.48
N SER A 39 -31.80 -7.62 12.36
CA SER A 39 -30.35 -7.61 12.35
C SER A 39 -29.91 -8.28 11.06
N ASP A 40 -29.75 -7.50 10.00
CA ASP A 40 -28.97 -7.93 8.85
C ASP A 40 -27.50 -7.87 9.27
N THR A 41 -27.07 -9.02 9.79
CA THR A 41 -25.64 -9.36 9.82
C THR A 41 -25.26 -9.58 8.37
N GLU A 42 -24.81 -8.51 7.74
CA GLU A 42 -24.12 -8.59 6.46
C GLU A 42 -22.84 -9.40 6.68
N PRO A 43 -22.70 -10.57 6.01
CA PRO A 43 -21.43 -11.28 6.06
C PRO A 43 -20.37 -10.38 5.43
N PRO A 44 -19.12 -10.35 5.97
CA PRO A 44 -18.05 -9.65 5.30
C PRO A 44 -17.88 -10.28 3.91
N ASN A 45 -18.34 -9.57 2.90
CA ASN A 45 -18.05 -9.91 1.51
C ASN A 45 -16.60 -9.50 1.23
N ALA A 46 -15.68 -10.36 1.65
CA ALA A 46 -14.31 -10.32 1.23
C ALA A 46 -14.19 -10.95 -0.18
N ALA A 47 -14.92 -10.40 -1.13
CA ALA A 47 -14.57 -10.47 -2.52
C ALA A 47 -13.93 -9.11 -2.83
N THR A 48 -12.66 -8.95 -2.48
CA THR A 48 -11.82 -7.93 -3.08
C THR A 48 -11.76 -8.29 -4.56
N SER A 49 -12.67 -7.69 -5.33
CA SER A 49 -12.56 -7.64 -6.78
C SER A 49 -11.23 -6.93 -7.03
N ALA A 50 -10.22 -7.68 -7.46
CA ALA A 50 -8.99 -7.10 -7.92
C ALA A 50 -9.36 -6.05 -8.97
N ALA A 51 -9.14 -4.78 -8.64
CA ALA A 51 -9.34 -3.72 -9.61
C ALA A 51 -8.33 -3.96 -10.73
N ALA A 52 -8.81 -4.03 -11.96
CA ALA A 52 -7.95 -4.29 -13.11
C ALA A 52 -6.89 -3.20 -13.22
N GLY A 53 -5.61 -3.58 -13.24
CA GLY A 53 -4.49 -2.65 -13.38
C GLY A 53 -3.44 -2.80 -12.28
N ILE A 54 -2.55 -1.81 -12.21
CA ILE A 54 -1.53 -1.72 -11.17
C ILE A 54 -2.11 -0.96 -9.98
N GLN A 55 -2.00 -1.53 -8.79
CA GLN A 55 -2.41 -0.89 -7.54
C GLN A 55 -1.22 -0.78 -6.60
N LEU A 56 -1.09 0.36 -5.95
CA LEU A 56 -0.14 0.52 -4.85
C LEU A 56 -0.83 0.03 -3.58
N VAL A 57 -0.24 -0.97 -2.90
CA VAL A 57 -0.83 -1.61 -1.71
C VAL A 57 0.11 -1.52 -0.51
N GLN A 58 -0.45 -1.51 0.70
CA GLN A 58 0.38 -1.56 1.90
C GLN A 58 1.02 -2.96 2.06
N PRO A 59 2.20 -3.05 2.71
CA PRO A 59 2.87 -4.34 2.93
C PRO A 59 1.98 -5.39 3.57
N GLU A 60 1.14 -5.01 4.53
CA GLU A 60 0.24 -5.90 5.25
C GLU A 60 -0.88 -6.46 4.33
N ASP A 61 -1.38 -5.64 3.40
CA ASP A 61 -2.38 -6.06 2.42
C ASP A 61 -1.78 -7.06 1.42
N ALA A 62 -0.56 -6.77 0.93
CA ALA A 62 0.19 -7.70 0.09
C ALA A 62 0.50 -9.02 0.83
N ALA A 63 0.85 -8.95 2.12
CA ALA A 63 1.08 -10.13 2.96
C ALA A 63 -0.21 -10.95 3.14
N ALA A 64 -1.35 -10.31 3.29
CA ALA A 64 -2.64 -10.99 3.36
C ALA A 64 -2.98 -11.70 2.03
N THR A 65 -2.71 -11.07 0.90
CA THR A 65 -2.85 -11.69 -0.43
C THR A 65 -1.94 -12.92 -0.58
N ILE A 66 -0.69 -12.83 -0.12
CA ILE A 66 0.27 -13.96 -0.16
C ILE A 66 -0.15 -15.08 0.79
N ALA A 67 -0.70 -14.76 1.96
CA ALA A 67 -1.14 -15.75 2.94
C ALA A 67 -2.37 -16.55 2.47
N THR A 68 -3.20 -15.98 1.61
CA THR A 68 -4.38 -16.60 1.00
C THR A 68 -4.37 -16.33 -0.50
N PRO A 69 -3.39 -16.95 -1.23
CA PRO A 69 -3.13 -16.55 -2.60
C PRO A 69 -4.28 -16.93 -3.53
N PRO A 70 -4.64 -16.04 -4.47
CA PRO A 70 -5.43 -16.45 -5.61
C PRO A 70 -4.66 -17.46 -6.46
N ASP A 71 -5.39 -18.18 -7.32
CA ASP A 71 -4.78 -19.15 -8.23
C ASP A 71 -3.70 -18.46 -9.10
N ASP A 72 -2.57 -19.14 -9.25
CA ASP A 72 -1.43 -18.71 -10.08
C ASP A 72 -0.78 -17.37 -9.67
N LEU A 73 -0.94 -16.92 -8.41
CA LEU A 73 -0.26 -15.73 -7.91
C LEU A 73 1.26 -15.83 -8.11
N VAL A 74 1.84 -14.78 -8.67
CA VAL A 74 3.29 -14.62 -8.81
C VAL A 74 3.78 -13.48 -7.92
N ILE A 75 4.78 -13.76 -7.09
CA ILE A 75 5.49 -12.73 -6.31
C ILE A 75 6.74 -12.36 -7.10
N LEU A 76 6.82 -11.11 -7.58
CA LEU A 76 7.86 -10.63 -8.48
C LEU A 76 8.79 -9.64 -7.77
N ASP A 77 10.04 -10.05 -7.59
CA ASP A 77 11.12 -9.19 -7.09
C ASP A 77 11.92 -8.62 -8.26
N VAL A 78 11.97 -7.28 -8.37
CA VAL A 78 12.74 -6.61 -9.42
C VAL A 78 14.00 -5.93 -8.87
N ARG A 79 14.59 -6.52 -7.85
CA ARG A 79 15.88 -6.11 -7.28
C ARG A 79 17.05 -6.78 -8.00
N THR A 80 18.23 -6.54 -7.49
CA THR A 80 19.45 -7.23 -7.96
C THR A 80 19.61 -8.60 -7.28
N PRO A 81 20.38 -9.53 -7.87
CA PRO A 81 20.68 -10.81 -7.24
C PRO A 81 21.31 -10.68 -5.83
N ALA A 82 22.17 -9.68 -5.63
CA ALA A 82 22.77 -9.43 -4.33
C ALA A 82 21.74 -9.03 -3.27
N GLU A 83 20.80 -8.11 -3.63
CA GLU A 83 19.71 -7.71 -2.74
C GLU A 83 18.75 -8.87 -2.44
N PHE A 84 18.49 -9.73 -3.42
CA PHE A 84 17.64 -10.92 -3.26
C PHE A 84 18.25 -11.92 -2.27
N ALA A 85 19.54 -12.18 -2.37
CA ALA A 85 20.26 -13.09 -1.50
C ALA A 85 20.34 -12.59 -0.04
N GLU A 86 20.31 -11.26 0.19
CA GLU A 86 20.25 -10.68 1.54
C GLU A 86 18.93 -10.97 2.27
N GLY A 87 17.86 -11.24 1.52
CA GLY A 87 16.54 -11.58 2.01
C GLY A 87 15.45 -11.17 1.03
N HIS A 88 14.44 -12.02 0.87
CA HIS A 88 13.32 -11.80 -0.06
C HIS A 88 12.03 -12.37 0.51
N ILE A 89 10.90 -12.03 -0.09
CA ILE A 89 9.60 -12.59 0.27
C ILE A 89 9.57 -14.05 -0.20
N GLU A 90 9.14 -14.95 0.66
CA GLU A 90 9.09 -16.39 0.36
C GLU A 90 8.32 -16.67 -0.93
N GLY A 91 8.88 -17.49 -1.81
CA GLY A 91 8.29 -17.83 -3.10
C GLY A 91 8.47 -16.78 -4.20
N ALA A 92 9.21 -15.71 -3.94
CA ALA A 92 9.43 -14.68 -4.96
C ALA A 92 10.29 -15.19 -6.12
N VAL A 93 9.88 -14.85 -7.33
CA VAL A 93 10.66 -14.98 -8.56
C VAL A 93 11.37 -13.67 -8.83
N MET A 94 12.67 -13.71 -9.12
CA MET A 94 13.48 -12.51 -9.31
C MET A 94 13.79 -12.26 -10.78
N ILE A 95 13.55 -11.00 -11.23
CA ILE A 95 14.02 -10.49 -12.51
C ILE A 95 14.78 -9.19 -12.25
N ASP A 96 16.11 -9.21 -12.39
CA ASP A 96 16.93 -8.03 -12.12
C ASP A 96 16.57 -6.87 -13.07
N PHE A 97 16.12 -5.76 -12.48
CA PHE A 97 15.70 -4.54 -13.18
C PHE A 97 16.80 -3.94 -14.07
N TYR A 98 18.06 -4.16 -13.74
CA TYR A 98 19.21 -3.58 -14.45
C TYR A 98 19.74 -4.45 -15.59
N ARG A 99 19.11 -5.58 -15.88
CA ARG A 99 19.47 -6.41 -17.04
C ARG A 99 19.11 -5.71 -18.35
N ASP A 100 19.96 -5.86 -19.36
CA ASP A 100 19.71 -5.30 -20.68
C ASP A 100 18.45 -5.88 -21.36
N ASP A 101 18.08 -7.11 -21.00
CA ASP A 101 16.92 -7.84 -21.52
C ASP A 101 15.70 -7.82 -20.57
N PHE A 102 15.70 -6.96 -19.52
CA PHE A 102 14.65 -6.90 -18.51
C PHE A 102 13.23 -6.84 -19.09
N ALA A 103 12.99 -5.94 -20.06
CA ALA A 103 11.68 -5.81 -20.69
C ALA A 103 11.27 -7.08 -21.46
N SER A 104 12.24 -7.79 -22.06
CA SER A 104 12.00 -9.04 -22.76
C SER A 104 11.69 -10.19 -21.80
N GLU A 105 12.33 -10.23 -20.63
CA GLU A 105 12.02 -11.21 -19.58
C GLU A 105 10.63 -10.94 -18.99
N LEU A 106 10.29 -9.68 -18.73
CA LEU A 106 8.98 -9.29 -18.24
C LEU A 106 7.86 -9.67 -19.23
N ALA A 107 8.10 -9.50 -20.53
CA ALA A 107 7.14 -9.85 -21.59
C ALA A 107 6.89 -11.35 -21.77
N LYS A 108 7.68 -12.22 -21.11
CA LYS A 108 7.45 -13.68 -21.09
C LYS A 108 6.48 -14.11 -20.01
N LEU A 109 6.21 -13.25 -19.05
CA LEU A 109 5.27 -13.53 -17.96
C LEU A 109 3.83 -13.50 -18.49
N ASP A 110 2.94 -14.27 -17.87
CA ASP A 110 1.53 -14.28 -18.25
C ASP A 110 0.83 -13.01 -17.71
N PRO A 111 0.30 -12.13 -18.56
CA PRO A 111 -0.36 -10.90 -18.13
C PRO A 111 -1.74 -11.13 -17.48
N ASN A 112 -2.28 -12.35 -17.51
CA ASN A 112 -3.62 -12.67 -17.02
C ASN A 112 -3.65 -13.22 -15.60
N VAL A 113 -2.50 -13.49 -14.99
CA VAL A 113 -2.41 -13.94 -13.60
C VAL A 113 -2.13 -12.78 -12.64
N PRO A 114 -2.47 -12.90 -11.36
CA PRO A 114 -2.20 -11.85 -10.38
C PRO A 114 -0.71 -11.82 -9.98
N TYR A 115 -0.24 -10.62 -9.66
CA TYR A 115 1.13 -10.36 -9.21
C TYR A 115 1.17 -9.57 -7.92
N VAL A 116 2.08 -9.93 -7.02
CA VAL A 116 2.62 -9.03 -5.99
C VAL A 116 4.00 -8.58 -6.47
N LEU A 117 4.13 -7.31 -6.77
CA LEU A 117 5.36 -6.71 -7.30
C LEU A 117 6.06 -5.92 -6.19
N TYR A 118 7.37 -6.07 -6.07
CA TYR A 118 8.14 -5.21 -5.19
C TYR A 118 9.58 -4.99 -5.67
N CYS A 119 10.15 -3.91 -5.16
CA CYS A 119 11.58 -3.69 -5.24
C CYS A 119 12.14 -3.31 -3.86
N ARG A 120 13.22 -2.54 -3.80
CA ARG A 120 13.78 -2.09 -2.52
C ARG A 120 12.88 -1.04 -1.83
N SER A 121 12.40 -0.02 -2.56
CA SER A 121 11.74 1.17 -1.99
C SER A 121 10.63 1.75 -2.88
N GLY A 122 10.06 0.98 -3.81
CA GLY A 122 8.98 1.42 -4.70
C GLY A 122 9.42 2.04 -6.03
N ASN A 123 10.66 2.53 -6.18
CA ASN A 123 11.07 3.26 -7.39
C ASN A 123 11.18 2.36 -8.64
N ARG A 124 11.88 1.22 -8.53
CA ARG A 124 12.03 0.25 -9.64
C ARG A 124 10.71 -0.45 -9.95
N SER A 125 9.97 -0.85 -8.91
CA SER A 125 8.67 -1.50 -9.08
C SER A 125 7.63 -0.59 -9.71
N GLY A 126 7.59 0.70 -9.35
CA GLY A 126 6.72 1.66 -10.03
C GLY A 126 7.04 1.82 -11.53
N GLN A 127 8.33 1.83 -11.93
CA GLN A 127 8.72 1.82 -13.34
C GLN A 127 8.35 0.49 -14.02
N THR A 128 8.54 -0.63 -13.32
CA THR A 128 8.13 -1.96 -13.79
C THR A 128 6.62 -2.03 -13.98
N GLY A 129 5.83 -1.51 -13.03
CA GLY A 129 4.38 -1.45 -13.13
C GLY A 129 3.89 -0.69 -14.36
N ALA A 130 4.52 0.46 -14.68
CA ALA A 130 4.22 1.20 -15.90
C ALA A 130 4.48 0.35 -17.16
N LEU A 131 5.56 -0.42 -17.18
CA LEU A 131 5.89 -1.33 -18.28
C LEU A 131 4.91 -2.51 -18.35
N MET A 132 4.55 -3.10 -17.19
CA MET A 132 3.54 -4.16 -17.11
C MET A 132 2.17 -3.69 -17.61
N THR A 133 1.76 -2.46 -17.29
CA THR A 133 0.54 -1.85 -17.85
C THR A 133 0.59 -1.82 -19.38
N ALA A 134 1.71 -1.38 -19.96
CA ALA A 134 1.89 -1.33 -21.40
C ALA A 134 1.89 -2.73 -22.05
N LEU A 135 2.27 -3.76 -21.32
CA LEU A 135 2.26 -5.16 -21.73
C LEU A 135 0.91 -5.85 -21.49
N GLY A 136 -0.09 -5.16 -20.91
CA GLY A 136 -1.44 -5.66 -20.74
C GLY A 136 -1.68 -6.45 -19.45
N PHE A 137 -0.80 -6.35 -18.45
CA PHE A 137 -1.03 -6.95 -17.14
C PHE A 137 -2.24 -6.29 -16.46
N SER A 138 -3.12 -7.11 -15.91
CA SER A 138 -4.43 -6.66 -15.42
C SER A 138 -4.59 -6.67 -13.90
N ALA A 139 -3.73 -7.36 -13.16
CA ALA A 139 -3.82 -7.52 -11.72
C ALA A 139 -2.42 -7.51 -11.10
N VAL A 140 -1.95 -6.35 -10.67
CA VAL A 140 -0.63 -6.18 -10.06
C VAL A 140 -0.74 -5.31 -8.81
N ASP A 141 -0.38 -5.86 -7.68
CA ASP A 141 -0.26 -5.18 -6.40
C ASP A 141 1.21 -4.80 -6.20
N ASP A 142 1.56 -3.52 -6.38
CA ASP A 142 2.90 -2.99 -6.13
C ASP A 142 3.01 -2.61 -4.65
N VAL A 143 3.94 -3.22 -3.93
CA VAL A 143 4.14 -3.00 -2.48
C VAL A 143 4.70 -1.60 -2.24
N ASP A 144 3.92 -0.74 -1.60
CA ASP A 144 4.33 0.62 -1.24
C ASP A 144 5.55 0.61 -0.32
N GLY A 145 6.56 1.41 -0.68
CA GLY A 145 7.84 1.42 0.01
C GLY A 145 8.69 0.15 -0.16
N GLY A 146 8.22 -0.85 -0.88
CA GLY A 146 8.95 -2.07 -1.23
C GLY A 146 9.37 -2.91 -0.02
N ILE A 147 10.49 -3.64 -0.15
CA ILE A 147 10.96 -4.55 0.92
C ILE A 147 11.41 -3.81 2.19
N ILE A 148 11.75 -2.53 2.11
CA ILE A 148 12.05 -1.72 3.30
C ILE A 148 10.79 -1.58 4.14
N ALA A 149 9.67 -1.14 3.55
CA ALA A 149 8.41 -1.01 4.27
C ALA A 149 7.88 -2.38 4.75
N TRP A 150 8.09 -3.44 3.97
CA TRP A 150 7.80 -4.82 4.38
C TRP A 150 8.53 -5.22 5.68
N GLN A 151 9.83 -4.91 5.78
CA GLN A 151 10.63 -5.16 6.97
C GLN A 151 10.21 -4.27 8.15
N ASP A 152 9.92 -3.00 7.89
CA ASP A 152 9.45 -2.03 8.90
C ASP A 152 8.09 -2.46 9.49
N ALA A 153 7.24 -3.12 8.71
CA ALA A 153 5.99 -3.76 9.14
C ALA A 153 6.22 -5.07 9.93
N GLY A 154 7.48 -5.52 10.10
CA GLY A 154 7.82 -6.74 10.81
C GLY A 154 7.44 -8.03 10.08
N LEU A 155 7.22 -7.97 8.77
CA LEU A 155 6.83 -9.11 7.96
C LEU A 155 8.04 -10.01 7.63
N PRO A 156 7.83 -11.34 7.48
CA PRO A 156 8.93 -12.28 7.33
C PRO A 156 9.65 -12.18 5.99
N LEU A 157 10.94 -12.45 6.02
CA LEU A 157 11.78 -12.68 4.84
C LEU A 157 12.49 -14.01 4.97
N VAL A 158 12.84 -14.59 3.84
CA VAL A 158 13.69 -15.78 3.75
C VAL A 158 15.02 -15.42 3.09
N THR A 159 16.06 -16.20 3.38
CA THR A 159 17.38 -16.13 2.75
C THR A 159 17.70 -17.52 2.21
N GLU A 160 18.26 -17.57 1.03
CA GLU A 160 18.80 -18.82 0.46
C GLU A 160 20.25 -19.00 0.84
#